data_5d0ef93b71c1b136c1f2c48fbb001055
#
_entry.id   5d0ef93b71c1b136c1f2c48fbb001055
#
_cell.length_a   1.000
_cell.length_b   1.000
_cell.length_c   1.000
_cell.angle_alpha   90.00
_cell.angle_beta   90.00
_cell.angle_gamma   90.00
#
_symmetry.space_group_name_H-M   'P 1'
#
loop_
_entity.id
_entity.type
_entity.pdbx_description
1 polymer ?
#
loop_
_entity_poly.entity_id
_entity_poly.type
_entity_poly.pdbx_seq_one_letter_code
_entity_poly.pdbx_strand_id
1 'polypeptide(L)'
;MEIHKLNMTGFKLKTKDGTEIRFEYYKEAPETSKVFDRALPFTQTIMHARVSGQELWSDKAPKLDVIQEHASVFAEPGEFVIAPNKPDRNKVKNCLGIFYGEGKLIDCCNIFASVFDEDFYLLKELGEKIWREGFQEITFERL
;
A
#
# COMPACT_ATOMS: atom_id res chain seq x y z
N MET A 1 -21.66 -6.40 -15.64
CA MET A 1 -20.87 -6.58 -16.85
C MET A 1 -19.39 -6.61 -16.56
N GLU A 2 -18.69 -7.27 -17.42
CA GLU A 2 -17.25 -7.35 -17.34
C GLU A 2 -16.55 -6.01 -17.39
N ILE A 3 -17.17 -5.03 -17.99
CA ILE A 3 -16.62 -3.69 -18.12
C ILE A 3 -16.19 -3.11 -16.78
N HIS A 4 -16.97 -3.38 -15.72
CA HIS A 4 -16.62 -2.88 -14.39
C HIS A 4 -15.29 -3.42 -13.89
N LYS A 5 -15.00 -4.67 -14.23
CA LYS A 5 -13.73 -5.29 -13.83
C LYS A 5 -12.56 -4.67 -14.58
N LEU A 6 -12.78 -4.28 -15.82
CA LEU A 6 -11.73 -3.69 -16.65
C LEU A 6 -11.33 -2.30 -16.20
N ASN A 7 -12.19 -1.62 -15.42
CA ASN A 7 -11.91 -0.28 -14.93
C ASN A 7 -11.13 -0.27 -13.62
N MET A 8 -10.84 -1.44 -13.07
CA MET A 8 -10.07 -1.55 -11.83
C MET A 8 -8.58 -1.50 -12.16
N THR A 9 -8.07 -0.31 -12.41
CA THR A 9 -6.67 -0.13 -12.78
C THR A 9 -5.79 0.34 -11.64
N GLY A 10 -6.37 0.98 -10.63
CA GLY A 10 -5.59 1.50 -9.53
C GLY A 10 -6.43 2.24 -8.51
N PHE A 11 -5.75 2.99 -7.69
CA PHE A 11 -6.36 3.75 -6.61
C PHE A 11 -5.48 4.96 -6.31
N LYS A 12 -5.91 5.80 -5.38
CA LYS A 12 -5.09 6.92 -4.95
C LYS A 12 -5.13 7.06 -3.45
N LEU A 13 -4.08 7.64 -2.90
CA LEU A 13 -4.09 8.11 -1.53
C LEU A 13 -4.25 9.62 -1.53
N LYS A 14 -4.84 10.13 -0.47
CA LYS A 14 -5.14 11.55 -0.35
C LYS A 14 -4.81 12.00 1.06
N THR A 15 -4.00 13.05 1.17
CA THR A 15 -3.63 13.63 2.46
C THR A 15 -4.65 14.68 2.86
N LYS A 16 -4.57 15.13 4.11
CA LYS A 16 -5.48 16.17 4.60
C LYS A 16 -5.33 17.49 3.87
N ASP A 17 -4.13 17.80 3.39
CA ASP A 17 -3.90 19.03 2.64
C ASP A 17 -4.33 18.94 1.18
N GLY A 18 -4.89 17.80 0.77
CA GLY A 18 -5.41 17.63 -0.57
C GLY A 18 -4.45 17.05 -1.59
N THR A 19 -3.24 16.69 -1.18
CA THR A 19 -2.29 16.02 -2.07
C THR A 19 -2.82 14.65 -2.45
N GLU A 20 -2.82 14.32 -3.75
CA GLU A 20 -3.26 13.02 -4.25
C GLU A 20 -2.10 12.31 -4.90
N ILE A 21 -1.92 11.03 -4.57
CA ILE A 21 -0.84 10.20 -5.09
C ILE A 21 -1.48 8.93 -5.64
N ARG A 22 -1.28 8.68 -6.94
CA ARG A 22 -1.94 7.58 -7.66
C ARG A 22 -1.06 6.35 -7.72
N PHE A 23 -1.71 5.18 -7.62
CA PHE A 23 -1.07 3.87 -7.69
C PHE A 23 -1.77 3.01 -8.73
N GLU A 24 -1.00 2.16 -9.37
CA GLU A 24 -1.49 1.22 -10.39
C GLU A 24 -1.36 -0.19 -9.84
N TYR A 25 -2.43 -1.00 -9.98
CA TYR A 25 -2.40 -2.39 -9.56
C TYR A 25 -1.49 -3.21 -10.47
N TYR A 26 -0.78 -4.15 -9.88
CA TYR A 26 0.02 -5.12 -10.64
C TYR A 26 -0.85 -6.26 -11.15
N LYS A 27 -0.61 -6.67 -12.38
CA LYS A 27 -1.31 -7.82 -12.98
C LYS A 27 -0.97 -9.13 -12.26
N GLU A 28 0.20 -9.18 -11.64
CA GLU A 28 0.68 -10.35 -10.93
C GLU A 28 -0.02 -10.59 -9.60
N ALA A 29 -0.82 -9.64 -9.14
CA ALA A 29 -1.52 -9.75 -7.86
C ALA A 29 -3.02 -9.45 -8.01
N PRO A 30 -3.73 -10.21 -8.88
CA PRO A 30 -5.13 -9.89 -9.18
C PRO A 30 -6.06 -10.09 -8.00
N GLU A 31 -5.86 -11.12 -7.19
CA GLU A 31 -6.74 -11.39 -6.06
C GLU A 31 -6.57 -10.35 -4.97
N THR A 32 -5.33 -9.98 -4.69
CA THR A 32 -5.02 -8.93 -3.72
C THR A 32 -5.63 -7.60 -4.15
N SER A 33 -5.47 -7.26 -5.42
CA SER A 33 -6.03 -6.02 -5.99
C SER A 33 -7.54 -5.96 -5.86
N LYS A 34 -8.23 -7.06 -6.14
CA LYS A 34 -9.69 -7.13 -6.01
C LYS A 34 -10.15 -6.91 -4.57
N VAL A 35 -9.49 -7.58 -3.63
CA VAL A 35 -9.85 -7.47 -2.21
C VAL A 35 -9.60 -6.05 -1.71
N PHE A 36 -8.46 -5.48 -2.07
CA PHE A 36 -8.13 -4.11 -1.68
C PHE A 36 -9.13 -3.12 -2.28
N ASP A 37 -9.42 -3.26 -3.57
CA ASP A 37 -10.34 -2.35 -4.27
C ASP A 37 -11.73 -2.34 -3.64
N ARG A 38 -12.22 -3.49 -3.23
CA ARG A 38 -13.53 -3.60 -2.59
C ARG A 38 -13.59 -2.90 -1.25
N ALA A 39 -12.47 -2.75 -0.57
CA ALA A 39 -12.41 -2.09 0.74
C ALA A 39 -12.42 -0.57 0.61
N LEU A 40 -12.17 -0.04 -0.57
CA LEU A 40 -12.10 1.42 -0.77
C LEU A 40 -13.49 2.05 -0.73
N PRO A 41 -13.66 3.25 -0.21
CA PRO A 41 -12.60 4.07 0.43
C PRO A 41 -12.44 3.73 1.91
N PHE A 42 -11.25 4.00 2.43
CA PHE A 42 -11.04 3.91 3.87
C PHE A 42 -9.95 4.90 4.28
N THR A 43 -9.97 5.28 5.56
CA THR A 43 -8.98 6.20 6.12
C THR A 43 -8.17 5.46 7.17
N GLN A 44 -6.87 5.69 7.18
CA GLN A 44 -5.95 4.97 8.03
C GLN A 44 -4.88 5.91 8.56
N THR A 45 -4.46 5.68 9.80
CA THR A 45 -3.30 6.37 10.35
C THR A 45 -2.05 5.71 9.77
N ILE A 46 -1.22 6.48 9.09
CA ILE A 46 0.01 6.00 8.47
C ILE A 46 1.20 6.55 9.24
N MET A 47 2.09 5.64 9.63
CA MET A 47 3.28 5.93 10.41
C MET A 47 4.52 5.62 9.59
N HIS A 48 5.69 6.06 10.07
CA HIS A 48 6.95 5.66 9.48
C HIS A 48 7.46 4.39 10.17
N ALA A 49 7.92 3.43 9.37
CA ALA A 49 8.50 2.20 9.88
C ALA A 49 9.85 2.49 10.56
N ARG A 50 10.23 1.64 11.50
CA ARG A 50 11.48 1.83 12.25
C ARG A 50 12.62 0.95 11.79
N VAL A 51 12.30 -0.21 11.20
CA VAL A 51 13.33 -1.21 10.89
C VAL A 51 13.38 -1.64 9.43
N SER A 52 12.35 -1.36 8.65
CA SER A 52 12.26 -1.83 7.26
C SER A 52 12.84 -0.84 6.26
N GLY A 53 13.28 0.34 6.71
CA GLY A 53 13.85 1.34 5.81
C GLY A 53 12.87 2.45 5.51
N GLN A 54 12.87 2.91 4.25
CA GLN A 54 12.05 4.03 3.84
C GLN A 54 10.64 3.54 3.48
N GLU A 55 9.92 3.14 4.52
CA GLU A 55 8.57 2.59 4.41
C GLU A 55 7.60 3.35 5.30
N LEU A 56 6.44 3.68 4.75
CA LEU A 56 5.26 4.15 5.48
C LEU A 56 4.36 2.94 5.70
N TRP A 57 3.75 2.83 6.89
CA TRP A 57 2.94 1.64 7.18
C TRP A 57 1.83 1.90 8.17
N SER A 58 0.91 0.95 8.24
CA SER A 58 -0.12 0.89 9.27
C SER A 58 -0.33 -0.56 9.68
N ASP A 59 -0.46 -0.79 10.98
CA ASP A 59 -0.81 -2.10 11.53
C ASP A 59 -2.30 -2.23 11.81
N LYS A 60 -3.08 -1.25 11.38
CA LYS A 60 -4.53 -1.21 11.60
C LYS A 60 -5.29 -1.10 10.28
N ALA A 61 -4.75 -1.70 9.24
CA ALA A 61 -5.42 -1.75 7.96
C ALA A 61 -6.74 -2.54 8.10
N PRO A 62 -7.69 -2.32 7.19
CA PRO A 62 -8.92 -3.11 7.22
C PRO A 62 -8.60 -4.60 7.20
N LYS A 63 -9.41 -5.38 7.91
CA LYS A 63 -9.24 -6.84 7.89
C LYS A 63 -9.67 -7.35 6.52
N LEU A 64 -8.70 -7.78 5.74
CA LEU A 64 -8.94 -8.29 4.39
C LEU A 64 -8.52 -9.74 4.32
N ASP A 65 -9.36 -10.55 3.69
CA ASP A 65 -9.00 -11.94 3.39
C ASP A 65 -8.12 -11.95 2.16
N VAL A 66 -6.82 -12.04 2.38
CA VAL A 66 -5.83 -11.93 1.31
C VAL A 66 -4.99 -13.20 1.25
N ILE A 67 -5.10 -13.91 0.12
CA ILE A 67 -4.27 -15.07 -0.13
C ILE A 67 -2.86 -14.60 -0.52
N GLN A 68 -1.85 -15.36 -0.11
CA GLN A 68 -0.48 -15.03 -0.48
C GLN A 68 -0.31 -15.12 -2.00
N GLU A 69 0.12 -14.02 -2.59
CA GLU A 69 0.32 -13.93 -4.03
C GLU A 69 1.34 -12.84 -4.31
N HIS A 70 2.25 -13.08 -5.26
CA HIS A 70 3.30 -12.14 -5.65
C HIS A 70 4.03 -11.59 -4.42
N ALA A 71 4.33 -12.47 -3.47
CA ALA A 71 4.84 -12.08 -2.17
C ALA A 71 6.37 -12.10 -2.14
N SER A 72 6.94 -11.12 -1.44
CA SER A 72 8.39 -11.02 -1.28
C SER A 72 8.70 -10.16 -0.06
N VAL A 73 9.93 -10.27 0.44
CA VAL A 73 10.45 -9.30 1.41
C VAL A 73 11.15 -8.15 0.70
N PHE A 74 11.39 -8.26 -0.61
CA PHE A 74 12.11 -7.25 -1.38
C PHE A 74 11.14 -6.39 -2.16
N ALA A 75 10.72 -5.28 -1.56
CA ALA A 75 9.89 -4.29 -2.24
C ALA A 75 10.78 -3.22 -2.85
N GLU A 76 10.40 -2.75 -4.04
CA GLU A 76 11.09 -1.67 -4.72
C GLU A 76 10.49 -0.33 -4.33
N PRO A 77 11.26 0.78 -4.46
CA PRO A 77 10.68 2.11 -4.22
C PRO A 77 9.42 2.34 -5.04
N GLY A 78 8.40 2.86 -4.39
CA GLY A 78 7.10 3.12 -5.01
C GLY A 78 6.10 2.01 -4.84
N GLU A 79 6.50 0.85 -4.31
CA GLU A 79 5.60 -0.30 -4.22
C GLU A 79 4.76 -0.29 -2.97
N PHE A 80 3.53 -0.76 -3.13
CA PHE A 80 2.53 -0.86 -2.08
C PHE A 80 2.34 -2.34 -1.75
N VAL A 81 2.40 -2.67 -0.46
CA VAL A 81 2.35 -4.05 0.00
C VAL A 81 1.25 -4.24 1.03
N ILE A 82 0.77 -5.47 1.14
CA ILE A 82 -0.21 -5.83 2.17
C ILE A 82 0.12 -7.22 2.70
N ALA A 83 -0.03 -7.40 4.01
CA ALA A 83 0.24 -8.68 4.64
C ALA A 83 -0.88 -9.67 4.31
N PRO A 84 -0.55 -10.85 3.76
CA PRO A 84 -1.57 -11.88 3.52
C PRO A 84 -1.95 -12.58 4.81
N ASN A 85 -3.16 -13.13 4.85
CA ASN A 85 -3.61 -13.92 6.00
C ASN A 85 -3.96 -15.36 5.63
N LYS A 86 -3.71 -15.76 4.39
CA LYS A 86 -3.93 -17.13 3.92
C LYS A 86 -2.72 -17.61 3.13
N PRO A 87 -1.90 -18.54 3.67
CA PRO A 87 -2.02 -19.13 5.01
C PRO A 87 -1.64 -18.13 6.11
N ASP A 88 -2.18 -18.35 7.29
CA ASP A 88 -1.95 -17.48 8.45
C ASP A 88 -0.61 -17.82 9.09
N ARG A 89 0.45 -17.17 8.64
CA ARG A 89 1.80 -17.40 9.20
C ARG A 89 2.65 -16.14 9.30
N ASN A 90 2.14 -15.00 8.88
CA ASN A 90 2.86 -13.74 9.06
C ASN A 90 2.79 -13.31 10.52
N LYS A 91 3.91 -12.79 11.03
CA LYS A 91 3.96 -12.25 12.39
C LYS A 91 3.22 -10.93 12.50
N VAL A 92 3.28 -10.13 11.43
CA VAL A 92 2.58 -8.84 11.39
C VAL A 92 1.31 -9.03 10.57
N LYS A 93 0.17 -8.67 11.16
CA LYS A 93 -1.15 -8.91 10.57
C LYS A 93 -1.88 -7.58 10.41
N ASN A 94 -2.84 -7.55 9.47
CA ASN A 94 -3.65 -6.37 9.18
C ASN A 94 -2.77 -5.16 8.92
N CYS A 95 -1.73 -5.36 8.12
CA CYS A 95 -0.77 -4.31 7.89
C CYS A 95 -0.65 -4.03 6.40
N LEU A 96 -0.50 -2.76 6.09
CA LEU A 96 -0.15 -2.32 4.75
C LEU A 96 1.10 -1.47 4.82
N GLY A 97 1.83 -1.40 3.71
CA GLY A 97 3.06 -0.62 3.66
C GLY A 97 3.26 0.01 2.29
N ILE A 98 3.96 1.12 2.27
CA ILE A 98 4.26 1.87 1.05
C ILE A 98 5.73 2.25 1.10
N PHE A 99 6.52 1.75 0.16
CA PHE A 99 7.93 2.08 0.10
C PHE A 99 8.13 3.35 -0.73
N TYR A 100 8.69 4.39 -0.12
CA TYR A 100 9.04 5.60 -0.86
C TYR A 100 10.52 5.67 -1.20
N GLY A 101 11.28 4.66 -0.79
CA GLY A 101 12.70 4.52 -1.07
C GLY A 101 13.13 3.11 -0.76
N GLU A 102 14.41 2.93 -0.46
CA GLU A 102 14.96 1.59 -0.23
C GLU A 102 14.50 1.02 1.10
N GLY A 103 14.25 -0.29 1.09
CA GLY A 103 13.89 -1.00 2.30
C GLY A 103 13.69 -2.47 2.05
N LYS A 104 13.45 -3.19 3.14
CA LYS A 104 13.24 -4.63 3.10
C LYS A 104 12.24 -5.00 4.18
N LEU A 105 11.23 -5.78 3.81
CA LEU A 105 10.20 -6.21 4.75
C LEU A 105 10.75 -7.24 5.74
N ILE A 106 10.18 -7.24 6.94
CA ILE A 106 10.49 -8.24 7.97
C ILE A 106 9.82 -9.56 7.59
N ASP A 107 8.57 -9.48 7.18
CA ASP A 107 7.80 -10.63 6.71
C ASP A 107 7.46 -10.47 5.24
N CYS A 108 7.29 -11.60 4.56
CA CYS A 108 6.88 -11.64 3.18
C CYS A 108 5.47 -11.05 3.04
N CYS A 109 5.32 -10.02 2.23
CA CYS A 109 4.02 -9.40 1.98
C CYS A 109 3.69 -9.45 0.50
N ASN A 110 2.41 -9.40 0.19
CA ASN A 110 1.97 -9.30 -1.20
C ASN A 110 2.28 -7.92 -1.74
N ILE A 111 3.04 -7.87 -2.82
CA ILE A 111 3.38 -6.64 -3.52
C ILE A 111 2.38 -6.51 -4.65
N PHE A 112 1.46 -5.53 -4.57
CA PHE A 112 0.30 -5.55 -5.47
C PHE A 112 0.06 -4.26 -6.23
N ALA A 113 0.86 -3.21 -5.99
CA ALA A 113 0.66 -1.95 -6.70
C ALA A 113 1.94 -1.13 -6.67
N SER A 114 2.02 -0.16 -7.55
CA SER A 114 3.16 0.75 -7.62
C SER A 114 2.66 2.15 -7.92
N VAL A 115 3.32 3.15 -7.35
CA VAL A 115 3.00 4.54 -7.59
C VAL A 115 3.18 4.86 -9.08
N PHE A 116 2.32 5.74 -9.62
CA PHE A 116 2.52 6.28 -10.97
C PHE A 116 3.85 7.02 -11.01
N ASP A 117 4.60 6.85 -12.08
CA ASP A 117 5.90 7.52 -12.21
C ASP A 117 5.80 9.02 -11.98
N GLU A 118 4.76 9.64 -12.51
CA GLU A 118 4.54 11.09 -12.40
C GLU A 118 4.32 11.54 -10.96
N ASP A 119 3.85 10.64 -10.10
CA ASP A 119 3.53 10.97 -8.71
C ASP A 119 4.59 10.51 -7.71
N PHE A 120 5.65 9.87 -8.19
CA PHE A 120 6.66 9.32 -7.28
C PHE A 120 7.29 10.39 -6.40
N TYR A 121 7.54 11.57 -6.96
CA TYR A 121 8.14 12.65 -6.17
C TYR A 121 7.23 13.08 -5.02
N LEU A 122 5.91 13.02 -5.23
CA LEU A 122 4.94 13.34 -4.16
C LEU A 122 5.00 12.29 -3.04
N LEU A 123 5.17 11.03 -3.42
CA LEU A 123 5.30 9.96 -2.43
C LEU A 123 6.57 10.13 -1.60
N LYS A 124 7.68 10.50 -2.25
CA LYS A 124 8.92 10.76 -1.53
C LYS A 124 8.77 11.92 -0.56
N GLU A 125 8.14 13.00 -0.98
CA GLU A 125 7.88 14.15 -0.11
C GLU A 125 7.03 13.75 1.09
N LEU A 126 5.98 12.95 0.86
CA LEU A 126 5.13 12.48 1.94
C LEU A 126 5.92 11.61 2.92
N GLY A 127 6.75 10.71 2.41
CA GLY A 127 7.58 9.85 3.24
C GLY A 127 8.51 10.64 4.13
N GLU A 128 9.20 11.63 3.56
CA GLU A 128 10.09 12.50 4.31
C GLU A 128 9.33 13.31 5.36
N LYS A 129 8.16 13.78 5.01
CA LYS A 129 7.34 14.56 5.93
C LYS A 129 6.89 13.73 7.13
N ILE A 130 6.44 12.51 6.89
CA ILE A 130 6.02 11.62 7.98
C ILE A 130 7.22 11.23 8.84
N TRP A 131 8.40 11.05 8.22
CA TRP A 131 9.62 10.77 8.96
C TRP A 131 9.94 11.89 9.96
N ARG A 132 9.78 13.14 9.53
CA ARG A 132 10.15 14.30 10.34
C ARG A 132 9.07 14.76 11.29
N GLU A 133 7.81 14.69 10.87
CA GLU A 133 6.70 15.33 11.60
C GLU A 133 5.77 14.34 12.29
N GLY A 134 5.91 13.04 11.96
CA GLY A 134 5.08 12.02 12.58
C GLY A 134 3.93 11.58 11.67
N PHE A 135 3.06 10.73 12.23
CA PHE A 135 1.99 10.09 11.48
C PHE A 135 0.99 11.08 10.90
N GLN A 136 0.30 10.62 9.87
CA GLN A 136 -0.80 11.36 9.26
C GLN A 136 -1.96 10.41 9.00
N GLU A 137 -3.16 10.96 9.00
CA GLU A 137 -4.33 10.24 8.51
C GLU A 137 -4.39 10.36 7.00
N ILE A 138 -4.48 9.23 6.34
CA ILE A 138 -4.47 9.13 4.88
C ILE A 138 -5.74 8.41 4.45
N THR A 139 -6.39 8.95 3.42
CA THR A 139 -7.56 8.30 2.83
C THR A 139 -7.15 7.62 1.53
N PHE A 140 -7.57 6.36 1.39
CA PHE A 140 -7.38 5.59 0.17
C PHE A 140 -8.70 5.49 -0.53
N GLU A 141 -8.74 5.81 -1.81
CA GLU A 141 -9.99 5.82 -2.56
C GLU A 141 -9.76 5.45 -4.02
N ARG A 142 -10.84 5.14 -4.73
CA ARG A 142 -10.75 4.80 -6.15
C ARG A 142 -10.31 5.99 -6.97
N LEU A 143 -9.66 5.68 -8.08
CA LEU A 143 -9.29 6.70 -9.05
C LEU A 143 -10.51 7.38 -9.64
#